data_be44766f429652639bdb7908bfbbe84f
#
_entry.id   be44766f429652639bdb7908bfbbe84f
#
_cell.length_a   1.000
_cell.length_b   1.000
_cell.length_c   1.000
_cell.angle_alpha   90.00
_cell.angle_beta   90.00
_cell.angle_gamma   90.00
#
_symmetry.space_group_name_H-M   'P 1'
#
loop_
_entity.id
_entity.type
_entity.pdbx_description
1 polymer ?
#
loop_
_entity_poly.entity_id
_entity_poly.type
_entity_poly.pdbx_seq_one_letter_code
_entity_poly.pdbx_strand_id
1 'polypeptide(L)'
;MARTILVTGGAGFIGSHTCVELLRAGDEVVVLDDHSNSSPEALERIAKIAGRPIAAAHVADVRDRRALDAVFTSHPIDAVIHFAAKKAVGESVRIPLAYYDINVGGTTALISAMHAHGVHRLVFSSSCSVYGDATTVPLTEESPAAPTNPYANTKLTCERILSDLCRHVPELRVLALRYFNPAGAHPTGLLGEDPRGVPNNIMPFLTQIAVGRRDGLSVFGDDYPTPDGTGIRDYIHVVDVAEGHRAALDHIDDEPGMRVFNLGTGRGASVLELVRAFEAASGRPIPYRVTARRAGDVAELVADPAKVTAAWGWTAQRDLDAICRDAWNFQQHNPYGYTP
;
A
#
# COMPACT_ATOMS: atom_id res chain seq x y z
N MET A 1 23.54 -10.74 8.05
CA MET A 1 24.24 -9.61 7.39
C MET A 1 23.18 -8.61 6.99
N ALA A 2 23.48 -7.32 6.96
CA ALA A 2 22.57 -6.31 6.45
C ALA A 2 22.30 -6.56 4.96
N ARG A 3 21.04 -6.50 4.55
CA ARG A 3 20.64 -6.61 3.12
C ARG A 3 20.57 -5.21 2.53
N THR A 4 20.82 -5.08 1.24
CA THR A 4 20.54 -3.85 0.47
C THR A 4 19.24 -4.01 -0.28
N ILE A 5 18.23 -3.24 0.09
CA ILE A 5 16.87 -3.36 -0.45
C ILE A 5 16.54 -2.16 -1.34
N LEU A 6 16.21 -2.42 -2.61
CA LEU A 6 15.64 -1.40 -3.48
C LEU A 6 14.13 -1.30 -3.22
N VAL A 7 13.68 -0.09 -2.84
CA VAL A 7 12.26 0.22 -2.63
C VAL A 7 11.80 1.19 -3.72
N THR A 8 11.05 0.69 -4.70
CA THR A 8 10.45 1.57 -5.70
C THR A 8 9.14 2.15 -5.16
N GLY A 9 8.91 3.43 -5.36
CA GLY A 9 7.81 4.16 -4.70
C GLY A 9 8.06 4.38 -3.20
N GLY A 10 9.35 4.41 -2.81
CA GLY A 10 9.77 4.47 -1.41
C GLY A 10 9.49 5.80 -0.70
N ALA A 11 9.20 6.87 -1.43
CA ALA A 11 8.75 8.15 -0.85
C ALA A 11 7.21 8.24 -0.70
N GLY A 12 6.47 7.26 -1.24
CA GLY A 12 5.01 7.17 -1.11
C GLY A 12 4.53 6.75 0.27
N PHE A 13 3.20 6.74 0.48
CA PHE A 13 2.61 6.46 1.79
C PHE A 13 3.09 5.13 2.41
N ILE A 14 2.87 3.99 1.73
CA ILE A 14 3.26 2.68 2.27
C ILE A 14 4.78 2.49 2.20
N GLY A 15 5.40 2.92 1.08
CA GLY A 15 6.84 2.78 0.86
C GLY A 15 7.68 3.48 1.92
N SER A 16 7.30 4.69 2.33
CA SER A 16 8.04 5.45 3.35
C SER A 16 8.00 4.78 4.73
N HIS A 17 6.84 4.24 5.14
CA HIS A 17 6.72 3.48 6.37
C HIS A 17 7.54 2.18 6.32
N THR A 18 7.52 1.50 5.16
CA THR A 18 8.35 0.30 4.94
C THR A 18 9.84 0.61 5.00
N CYS A 19 10.29 1.71 4.42
CA CYS A 19 11.69 2.16 4.54
C CYS A 19 12.11 2.38 6.00
N VAL A 20 11.22 2.92 6.85
CA VAL A 20 11.50 3.06 8.29
C VAL A 20 11.75 1.70 8.94
N GLU A 21 10.86 0.72 8.69
CA GLU A 21 10.96 -0.61 9.31
C GLU A 21 12.20 -1.39 8.82
N LEU A 22 12.57 -1.26 7.54
CA LEU A 22 13.79 -1.84 6.98
C LEU A 22 15.05 -1.25 7.64
N LEU A 23 15.12 0.07 7.71
CA LEU A 23 16.26 0.75 8.35
C LEU A 23 16.39 0.39 9.82
N ARG A 24 15.29 0.30 10.57
CA ARG A 24 15.27 -0.14 11.98
C ARG A 24 15.72 -1.59 12.15
N ALA A 25 15.41 -2.45 11.18
CA ALA A 25 15.88 -3.84 11.16
C ALA A 25 17.37 -3.99 10.82
N GLY A 26 18.03 -2.90 10.41
CA GLY A 26 19.45 -2.88 10.05
C GLY A 26 19.75 -3.03 8.58
N ASP A 27 18.74 -3.11 7.72
CA ASP A 27 18.91 -3.18 6.26
C ASP A 27 19.38 -1.81 5.71
N GLU A 28 20.08 -1.84 4.58
CA GLU A 28 20.40 -0.68 3.76
C GLU A 28 19.26 -0.45 2.77
N VAL A 29 18.79 0.80 2.63
CA VAL A 29 17.65 1.12 1.77
C VAL A 29 18.08 2.02 0.62
N VAL A 30 17.81 1.60 -0.60
CA VAL A 30 17.92 2.40 -1.82
C VAL A 30 16.51 2.69 -2.30
N VAL A 31 16.17 3.97 -2.52
CA VAL A 31 14.84 4.38 -2.98
C VAL A 31 14.89 4.77 -4.45
N LEU A 32 13.88 4.36 -5.23
CA LEU A 32 13.59 4.90 -6.55
C LEU A 32 12.14 5.41 -6.55
N ASP A 33 11.95 6.71 -6.82
CA ASP A 33 10.63 7.35 -6.80
C ASP A 33 10.62 8.53 -7.79
N ASP A 34 9.57 8.71 -8.58
CA ASP A 34 9.46 9.82 -9.54
C ASP A 34 8.85 11.08 -8.92
N HIS A 35 8.42 11.00 -7.68
CA HIS A 35 7.71 12.04 -6.93
C HIS A 35 6.44 12.57 -7.60
N SER A 36 5.81 11.78 -8.49
CA SER A 36 4.55 12.16 -9.13
C SER A 36 3.38 12.28 -8.12
N ASN A 37 3.41 11.47 -7.05
CA ASN A 37 2.40 11.48 -5.97
C ASN A 37 3.03 11.28 -4.57
N SER A 38 4.27 11.70 -4.41
CA SER A 38 5.04 11.64 -3.16
C SER A 38 5.78 12.95 -2.92
N SER A 39 6.45 13.08 -1.79
CA SER A 39 7.27 14.23 -1.45
C SER A 39 8.70 13.81 -1.09
N PRO A 40 9.75 14.51 -1.60
CA PRO A 40 11.13 14.31 -1.14
C PRO A 40 11.29 14.47 0.38
N GLU A 41 10.50 15.33 1.01
CA GLU A 41 10.46 15.53 2.46
C GLU A 41 10.23 14.21 3.23
N ALA A 42 9.48 13.26 2.64
CA ALA A 42 9.28 11.94 3.25
C ALA A 42 10.61 11.21 3.49
N LEU A 43 11.59 11.36 2.60
CA LEU A 43 12.91 10.71 2.71
C LEU A 43 13.70 11.23 3.92
N GLU A 44 13.66 12.54 4.17
CA GLU A 44 14.30 13.14 5.34
C GLU A 44 13.63 12.68 6.63
N ARG A 45 12.29 12.60 6.63
CA ARG A 45 11.52 12.15 7.78
C ARG A 45 11.70 10.65 8.07
N ILE A 46 11.88 9.81 7.04
CA ILE A 46 12.28 8.41 7.20
C ILE A 46 13.60 8.33 8.00
N ALA A 47 14.62 9.06 7.55
CA ALA A 47 15.92 9.03 8.21
C ALA A 47 15.84 9.52 9.67
N LYS A 48 15.05 10.56 9.93
CA LYS A 48 14.80 11.08 11.28
C LYS A 48 14.12 10.07 12.20
N ILE A 49 13.11 9.35 11.69
CA ILE A 49 12.37 8.34 12.47
C ILE A 49 13.22 7.09 12.72
N ALA A 50 13.95 6.65 11.71
CA ALA A 50 14.77 5.44 11.79
C ALA A 50 16.10 5.67 12.57
N GLY A 51 16.52 6.92 12.73
CA GLY A 51 17.82 7.27 13.32
C GLY A 51 19.03 6.92 12.43
N ARG A 52 18.78 6.63 11.14
CA ARG A 52 19.79 6.26 10.13
C ARG A 52 19.38 6.82 8.77
N PRO A 53 20.35 7.22 7.93
CA PRO A 53 20.06 7.71 6.58
C PRO A 53 19.61 6.58 5.65
N ILE A 54 18.90 6.95 4.59
CA ILE A 54 18.71 6.14 3.39
C ILE A 54 20.07 6.07 2.66
N ALA A 55 20.46 4.90 2.17
CA ALA A 55 21.74 4.69 1.48
C ALA A 55 21.84 5.51 0.18
N ALA A 56 20.76 5.52 -0.60
CA ALA A 56 20.64 6.36 -1.80
C ALA A 56 19.18 6.61 -2.16
N ALA A 57 18.92 7.73 -2.84
CA ALA A 57 17.62 8.03 -3.43
C ALA A 57 17.79 8.48 -4.89
N HIS A 58 17.05 7.83 -5.78
CA HIS A 58 17.07 8.08 -7.22
C HIS A 58 15.70 8.61 -7.66
N VAL A 59 15.70 9.78 -8.30
CA VAL A 59 14.48 10.36 -8.88
C VAL A 59 14.34 9.84 -10.30
N ALA A 60 13.48 8.84 -10.49
CA ALA A 60 13.25 8.24 -11.80
C ALA A 60 11.89 7.54 -11.88
N ASP A 61 11.36 7.46 -13.10
CA ASP A 61 10.21 6.63 -13.42
C ASP A 61 10.63 5.15 -13.47
N VAL A 62 9.85 4.29 -12.86
CA VAL A 62 10.11 2.83 -12.83
C VAL A 62 10.09 2.18 -14.21
N ARG A 63 9.54 2.86 -15.24
CA ARG A 63 9.60 2.44 -16.65
C ARG A 63 10.93 2.76 -17.32
N ASP A 64 11.74 3.65 -16.75
CA ASP A 64 13.04 4.02 -17.31
C ASP A 64 14.08 2.91 -17.05
N ARG A 65 14.24 2.06 -18.06
CA ARG A 65 15.18 0.95 -18.01
C ARG A 65 16.62 1.40 -17.75
N ARG A 66 17.03 2.55 -18.29
CA ARG A 66 18.41 3.06 -18.09
C ARG A 66 18.64 3.48 -16.64
N ALA A 67 17.64 4.12 -16.04
CA ALA A 67 17.69 4.48 -14.63
C ALA A 67 17.74 3.24 -13.73
N LEU A 68 16.92 2.22 -14.01
CA LEU A 68 16.97 0.94 -13.31
C LEU A 68 18.33 0.26 -13.43
N ASP A 69 18.88 0.12 -14.63
CA ASP A 69 20.20 -0.49 -14.84
C ASP A 69 21.30 0.28 -14.09
N ALA A 70 21.23 1.61 -14.06
CA ALA A 70 22.17 2.44 -13.29
C ALA A 70 22.08 2.16 -11.78
N VAL A 71 20.87 2.02 -11.22
CA VAL A 71 20.66 1.69 -9.80
C VAL A 71 21.25 0.33 -9.47
N PHE A 72 20.92 -0.72 -10.25
CA PHE A 72 21.43 -2.07 -10.00
C PHE A 72 22.95 -2.18 -10.20
N THR A 73 23.54 -1.35 -11.07
CA THR A 73 24.99 -1.31 -11.25
C THR A 73 25.69 -0.60 -10.08
N SER A 74 25.07 0.43 -9.53
CA SER A 74 25.69 1.28 -8.49
C SER A 74 25.55 0.72 -7.08
N HIS A 75 24.60 -0.20 -6.86
CA HIS A 75 24.27 -0.73 -5.54
C HIS A 75 24.16 -2.27 -5.59
N PRO A 76 24.73 -3.01 -4.60
CA PRO A 76 24.62 -4.47 -4.50
C PRO A 76 23.23 -4.86 -3.96
N ILE A 77 22.20 -4.75 -4.80
CA ILE A 77 20.80 -5.01 -4.39
C ILE A 77 20.58 -6.50 -4.16
N ASP A 78 20.14 -6.86 -2.94
CA ASP A 78 19.80 -8.24 -2.56
C ASP A 78 18.34 -8.60 -2.88
N ALA A 79 17.43 -7.62 -2.72
CA ALA A 79 16.00 -7.80 -2.97
C ALA A 79 15.32 -6.47 -3.33
N VAL A 80 14.13 -6.58 -3.91
CA VAL A 80 13.31 -5.43 -4.29
C VAL A 80 11.96 -5.48 -3.60
N ILE A 81 11.49 -4.33 -3.10
CA ILE A 81 10.08 -4.12 -2.73
C ILE A 81 9.48 -3.14 -3.73
N HIS A 82 8.42 -3.54 -4.42
CA HIS A 82 7.85 -2.77 -5.52
C HIS A 82 6.52 -2.14 -5.16
N PHE A 83 6.52 -0.85 -4.81
CA PHE A 83 5.31 -0.04 -4.57
C PHE A 83 4.95 0.89 -5.72
N ALA A 84 5.91 1.28 -6.57
CA ALA A 84 5.70 2.27 -7.62
C ALA A 84 4.55 1.85 -8.56
N ALA A 85 3.40 2.52 -8.42
CA ALA A 85 2.19 2.24 -9.18
C ALA A 85 1.17 3.37 -9.02
N LYS A 86 0.29 3.56 -9.99
CA LYS A 86 -0.96 4.30 -9.82
C LYS A 86 -1.98 3.44 -9.07
N LYS A 87 -2.74 4.03 -8.11
CA LYS A 87 -3.64 3.27 -7.22
C LYS A 87 -5.11 3.73 -7.22
N ALA A 88 -5.43 4.84 -7.87
CA ALA A 88 -6.75 5.45 -7.77
C ALA A 88 -7.79 4.74 -8.66
N VAL A 89 -8.70 3.96 -8.06
CA VAL A 89 -9.72 3.17 -8.78
C VAL A 89 -10.53 4.04 -9.74
N GLY A 90 -11.10 5.16 -9.28
CA GLY A 90 -11.91 6.05 -10.12
C GLY A 90 -11.12 6.72 -11.25
N GLU A 91 -9.83 7.02 -11.06
CA GLU A 91 -8.96 7.53 -12.12
C GLU A 91 -8.69 6.43 -13.15
N SER A 92 -8.48 5.19 -12.72
CA SER A 92 -8.18 4.07 -13.62
C SER A 92 -9.26 3.84 -14.68
N VAL A 93 -10.51 4.09 -14.32
CA VAL A 93 -11.65 3.97 -15.27
C VAL A 93 -11.59 5.08 -16.34
N ARG A 94 -11.12 6.28 -15.99
CA ARG A 94 -11.04 7.41 -16.92
C ARG A 94 -9.83 7.37 -17.84
N ILE A 95 -8.69 6.87 -17.34
CA ILE A 95 -7.41 6.81 -18.09
C ILE A 95 -6.76 5.42 -17.99
N PRO A 96 -7.46 4.33 -18.42
CA PRO A 96 -6.99 2.96 -18.22
C PRO A 96 -5.60 2.69 -18.82
N LEU A 97 -5.32 3.22 -20.01
CA LEU A 97 -4.03 3.00 -20.68
C LEU A 97 -2.84 3.48 -19.83
N ALA A 98 -2.97 4.62 -19.14
CA ALA A 98 -1.92 5.11 -18.26
C ALA A 98 -1.68 4.17 -17.06
N TYR A 99 -2.74 3.49 -16.58
CA TYR A 99 -2.62 2.48 -15.52
C TYR A 99 -1.90 1.23 -16.00
N TYR A 100 -2.21 0.72 -17.20
CA TYR A 100 -1.50 -0.40 -17.78
C TYR A 100 -0.04 -0.07 -18.08
N ASP A 101 0.23 1.10 -18.67
CA ASP A 101 1.57 1.54 -18.99
C ASP A 101 2.45 1.69 -17.74
N ILE A 102 1.96 2.33 -16.69
CA ILE A 102 2.73 2.54 -15.47
C ILE A 102 2.81 1.27 -14.63
N ASN A 103 1.68 0.63 -14.34
CA ASN A 103 1.65 -0.50 -13.40
C ASN A 103 2.21 -1.77 -14.02
N VAL A 104 1.76 -2.14 -15.23
CA VAL A 104 2.25 -3.36 -15.90
C VAL A 104 3.57 -3.08 -16.59
N GLY A 105 3.69 -1.98 -17.35
CA GLY A 105 4.94 -1.58 -18.01
C GLY A 105 6.08 -1.37 -17.01
N GLY A 106 5.82 -0.67 -15.91
CA GLY A 106 6.80 -0.46 -14.84
C GLY A 106 7.25 -1.77 -14.17
N THR A 107 6.29 -2.66 -13.83
CA THR A 107 6.62 -3.98 -13.27
C THR A 107 7.46 -4.82 -14.26
N THR A 108 7.12 -4.83 -15.55
CA THR A 108 7.90 -5.58 -16.56
C THR A 108 9.29 -4.99 -16.77
N ALA A 109 9.45 -3.67 -16.78
CA ALA A 109 10.74 -3.03 -16.86
C ALA A 109 11.62 -3.36 -15.64
N LEU A 110 11.04 -3.29 -14.43
CA LEU A 110 11.74 -3.60 -13.19
C LEU A 110 12.20 -5.06 -13.14
N ILE A 111 11.31 -6.03 -13.40
CA ILE A 111 11.68 -7.45 -13.33
C ILE A 111 12.71 -7.82 -14.40
N SER A 112 12.66 -7.18 -15.58
CA SER A 112 13.65 -7.35 -16.62
C SER A 112 15.03 -6.81 -16.22
N ALA A 113 15.07 -5.69 -15.48
CA ALA A 113 16.30 -5.15 -14.89
C ALA A 113 16.83 -6.08 -13.79
N MET A 114 15.99 -6.52 -12.87
CA MET A 114 16.36 -7.47 -11.82
C MET A 114 17.01 -8.73 -12.41
N HIS A 115 16.37 -9.32 -13.41
CA HIS A 115 16.90 -10.53 -14.07
C HIS A 115 18.27 -10.28 -14.72
N ALA A 116 18.43 -9.17 -15.44
CA ALA A 116 19.70 -8.81 -16.11
C ALA A 116 20.86 -8.60 -15.11
N HIS A 117 20.54 -8.20 -13.86
CA HIS A 117 21.53 -7.97 -12.81
C HIS A 117 21.60 -9.09 -11.76
N GLY A 118 20.94 -10.24 -11.99
CA GLY A 118 20.99 -11.40 -11.10
C GLY A 118 20.28 -11.21 -9.77
N VAL A 119 19.33 -10.28 -9.68
CA VAL A 119 18.50 -10.06 -8.49
C VAL A 119 17.20 -10.85 -8.62
N HIS A 120 16.95 -11.78 -7.69
CA HIS A 120 15.90 -12.78 -7.81
C HIS A 120 14.86 -12.74 -6.68
N ARG A 121 14.88 -11.74 -5.82
CA ARG A 121 13.95 -11.60 -4.68
C ARG A 121 13.07 -10.37 -4.85
N LEU A 122 11.74 -10.58 -4.95
CA LEU A 122 10.76 -9.51 -5.15
C LEU A 122 9.61 -9.63 -4.16
N VAL A 123 9.37 -8.59 -3.37
CA VAL A 123 8.10 -8.39 -2.66
C VAL A 123 7.25 -7.44 -3.50
N PHE A 124 6.12 -7.94 -3.99
CA PHE A 124 5.22 -7.20 -4.87
C PHE A 124 3.99 -6.67 -4.11
N SER A 125 3.79 -5.38 -4.20
CA SER A 125 2.61 -4.67 -3.69
C SER A 125 1.40 -5.00 -4.56
N SER A 126 0.61 -6.01 -4.15
CA SER A 126 -0.68 -6.31 -4.75
C SER A 126 -1.82 -5.65 -3.97
N SER A 127 -3.07 -6.05 -4.17
CA SER A 127 -4.25 -5.41 -3.58
C SER A 127 -5.41 -6.38 -3.45
N CYS A 128 -6.21 -6.25 -2.39
CA CYS A 128 -7.47 -6.96 -2.25
C CYS A 128 -8.48 -6.64 -3.37
N SER A 129 -8.30 -5.54 -4.10
CA SER A 129 -9.17 -5.17 -5.22
C SER A 129 -9.17 -6.21 -6.35
N VAL A 130 -8.18 -7.12 -6.40
CA VAL A 130 -8.15 -8.24 -7.36
C VAL A 130 -9.31 -9.22 -7.17
N TYR A 131 -9.89 -9.29 -5.96
CA TYR A 131 -11.03 -10.15 -5.68
C TYR A 131 -12.36 -9.62 -6.29
N GLY A 132 -12.42 -8.32 -6.62
CA GLY A 132 -13.62 -7.72 -7.21
C GLY A 132 -14.85 -7.81 -6.31
N ASP A 133 -15.98 -8.17 -6.91
CA ASP A 133 -17.29 -8.30 -6.23
C ASP A 133 -17.46 -9.69 -5.58
N ALA A 134 -16.52 -10.03 -4.69
CA ALA A 134 -16.59 -11.31 -3.99
C ALA A 134 -17.84 -11.37 -3.09
N THR A 135 -18.54 -12.52 -3.15
CA THR A 135 -19.79 -12.76 -2.42
C THR A 135 -19.59 -13.48 -1.10
N THR A 136 -18.40 -14.00 -0.85
CA THR A 136 -18.06 -14.74 0.37
C THR A 136 -16.96 -14.01 1.11
N VAL A 137 -17.18 -13.65 2.36
CA VAL A 137 -16.21 -13.05 3.29
C VAL A 137 -16.13 -13.91 4.54
N PRO A 138 -14.95 -14.01 5.19
CA PRO A 138 -13.70 -13.35 4.85
C PRO A 138 -13.03 -13.92 3.59
N LEU A 139 -12.22 -13.08 2.93
CA LEU A 139 -11.53 -13.40 1.68
C LEU A 139 -10.21 -14.10 1.96
N THR A 140 -10.03 -15.29 1.40
CA THR A 140 -8.77 -16.04 1.40
C THR A 140 -8.00 -15.82 0.10
N GLU A 141 -6.74 -16.26 0.02
CA GLU A 141 -5.94 -16.17 -1.20
C GLU A 141 -6.45 -17.10 -2.32
N GLU A 142 -7.26 -18.11 -1.98
CA GLU A 142 -7.96 -19.03 -2.90
C GLU A 142 -9.28 -18.46 -3.43
N SER A 143 -9.77 -17.36 -2.84
CA SER A 143 -10.97 -16.67 -3.33
C SER A 143 -10.77 -16.24 -4.79
N PRO A 144 -11.81 -16.37 -5.65
CA PRO A 144 -11.68 -16.03 -7.06
C PRO A 144 -11.18 -14.60 -7.29
N ALA A 145 -10.16 -14.45 -8.13
CA ALA A 145 -9.70 -13.15 -8.57
C ALA A 145 -10.50 -12.69 -9.80
N ALA A 146 -11.47 -11.79 -9.58
CA ALA A 146 -12.39 -11.26 -10.58
C ALA A 146 -12.44 -9.72 -10.55
N PRO A 147 -11.35 -9.02 -10.91
CA PRO A 147 -11.24 -7.57 -10.81
C PRO A 147 -12.30 -6.84 -11.64
N THR A 148 -12.92 -5.79 -11.08
CA THR A 148 -14.03 -5.03 -11.68
C THR A 148 -13.60 -3.66 -12.22
N ASN A 149 -12.31 -3.31 -12.12
CA ASN A 149 -11.80 -2.02 -12.59
C ASN A 149 -10.35 -2.14 -13.14
N PRO A 150 -9.90 -1.19 -13.98
CA PRO A 150 -8.58 -1.25 -14.61
C PRO A 150 -7.42 -1.31 -13.61
N TYR A 151 -7.47 -0.60 -12.48
CA TYR A 151 -6.43 -0.68 -11.45
C TYR A 151 -6.28 -2.12 -10.94
N ALA A 152 -7.38 -2.75 -10.52
CA ALA A 152 -7.38 -4.13 -10.03
C ALA A 152 -6.91 -5.12 -11.11
N ASN A 153 -7.34 -4.89 -12.38
CA ASN A 153 -6.86 -5.67 -13.52
C ASN A 153 -5.34 -5.56 -13.70
N THR A 154 -4.75 -4.35 -13.55
CA THR A 154 -3.28 -4.20 -13.66
C THR A 154 -2.55 -4.98 -12.58
N LYS A 155 -3.06 -4.98 -11.33
CA LYS A 155 -2.44 -5.75 -10.23
C LYS A 155 -2.50 -7.25 -10.50
N LEU A 156 -3.67 -7.78 -10.90
CA LEU A 156 -3.81 -9.19 -11.25
C LEU A 156 -2.97 -9.58 -12.48
N THR A 157 -2.86 -8.69 -13.47
CA THR A 157 -1.99 -8.91 -14.63
C THR A 157 -0.53 -9.03 -14.22
N CYS A 158 -0.06 -8.17 -13.32
CA CYS A 158 1.30 -8.28 -12.77
C CYS A 158 1.51 -9.60 -12.00
N GLU A 159 0.55 -10.01 -11.15
CA GLU A 159 0.63 -11.32 -10.47
C GLU A 159 0.76 -12.48 -11.47
N ARG A 160 0.00 -12.46 -12.55
CA ARG A 160 0.08 -13.50 -13.60
C ARG A 160 1.44 -13.51 -14.30
N ILE A 161 1.95 -12.34 -14.69
CA ILE A 161 3.27 -12.20 -15.31
C ILE A 161 4.36 -12.76 -14.37
N LEU A 162 4.33 -12.38 -13.10
CA LEU A 162 5.29 -12.83 -12.09
C LEU A 162 5.19 -14.33 -11.86
N SER A 163 3.97 -14.89 -11.81
CA SER A 163 3.74 -16.33 -11.71
C SER A 163 4.29 -17.10 -12.92
N ASP A 164 4.10 -16.57 -14.14
CA ASP A 164 4.64 -17.16 -15.36
C ASP A 164 6.17 -17.19 -15.34
N LEU A 165 6.78 -16.08 -14.92
CA LEU A 165 8.24 -15.98 -14.80
C LEU A 165 8.80 -16.95 -13.76
N CYS A 166 8.20 -17.08 -12.59
CA CYS A 166 8.64 -18.01 -11.54
C CYS A 166 8.63 -19.48 -12.00
N ARG A 167 7.79 -19.84 -12.98
CA ARG A 167 7.79 -21.21 -13.55
C ARG A 167 8.98 -21.47 -14.48
N HIS A 168 9.59 -20.43 -15.04
CA HIS A 168 10.68 -20.53 -16.02
C HIS A 168 12.03 -20.07 -15.49
N VAL A 169 12.05 -19.33 -14.38
CA VAL A 169 13.24 -18.83 -13.68
C VAL A 169 13.24 -19.40 -12.26
N PRO A 170 13.83 -20.59 -12.05
CA PRO A 170 13.74 -21.32 -10.77
C PRO A 170 14.33 -20.57 -9.57
N GLU A 171 15.24 -19.62 -9.81
CA GLU A 171 15.85 -18.78 -8.78
C GLU A 171 14.92 -17.67 -8.30
N LEU A 172 13.94 -17.26 -9.14
CA LEU A 172 13.05 -16.14 -8.82
C LEU A 172 12.12 -16.48 -7.65
N ARG A 173 12.12 -15.63 -6.65
CA ARG A 173 11.26 -15.68 -5.46
C ARG A 173 10.39 -14.44 -5.44
N VAL A 174 9.08 -14.63 -5.43
CA VAL A 174 8.12 -13.53 -5.41
C VAL A 174 7.12 -13.72 -4.26
N LEU A 175 6.98 -12.72 -3.41
CA LEU A 175 5.88 -12.65 -2.45
C LEU A 175 4.96 -11.51 -2.87
N ALA A 176 3.74 -11.85 -3.31
CA ALA A 176 2.70 -10.87 -3.63
C ALA A 176 1.82 -10.65 -2.40
N LEU A 177 1.78 -9.41 -1.91
CA LEU A 177 1.03 -9.03 -0.72
C LEU A 177 -0.25 -8.30 -1.15
N ARG A 178 -1.40 -8.95 -0.96
CA ARG A 178 -2.73 -8.37 -1.20
C ARG A 178 -3.21 -7.71 0.09
N TYR A 179 -2.85 -6.45 0.29
CA TYR A 179 -3.35 -5.72 1.46
C TYR A 179 -4.71 -5.08 1.20
N PHE A 180 -5.48 -4.95 2.30
CA PHE A 180 -6.84 -4.44 2.26
C PHE A 180 -6.85 -2.91 2.26
N ASN A 181 -7.25 -2.23 3.30
CA ASN A 181 -7.35 -0.77 3.28
C ASN A 181 -6.30 -0.12 4.19
N PRO A 182 -5.06 0.10 3.73
CA PRO A 182 -4.04 0.78 4.54
C PRO A 182 -4.49 2.17 4.94
N ALA A 183 -4.42 2.47 6.23
CA ALA A 183 -4.79 3.75 6.80
C ALA A 183 -3.92 4.08 8.03
N GLY A 184 -4.09 5.25 8.61
CA GLY A 184 -3.27 5.69 9.74
C GLY A 184 -2.04 6.50 9.30
N ALA A 185 -1.08 6.58 10.18
CA ALA A 185 0.18 7.28 9.99
C ALA A 185 1.23 6.73 10.95
N HIS A 186 2.49 7.15 10.83
CA HIS A 186 3.49 6.81 11.82
C HIS A 186 3.17 7.50 13.16
N PRO A 187 3.28 6.80 14.32
CA PRO A 187 2.91 7.35 15.63
C PRO A 187 3.64 8.65 16.02
N THR A 188 4.80 8.93 15.43
CA THR A 188 5.52 10.20 15.63
C THR A 188 4.84 11.42 15.02
N GLY A 189 3.85 11.25 14.15
CA GLY A 189 3.23 12.33 13.38
C GLY A 189 4.11 12.91 12.27
N LEU A 190 5.26 12.31 11.96
CA LEU A 190 6.18 12.78 10.92
C LEU A 190 5.86 12.20 9.54
N LEU A 191 5.37 10.96 9.45
CA LEU A 191 4.98 10.31 8.19
C LEU A 191 3.51 9.96 8.20
N GLY A 192 2.81 10.22 7.08
CA GLY A 192 1.39 9.93 6.90
C GLY A 192 0.99 9.97 5.43
N GLU A 193 -0.33 9.83 5.17
CA GLU A 193 -0.85 9.89 3.81
C GLU A 193 -1.14 11.33 3.40
N ASP A 194 -0.35 11.85 2.45
CA ASP A 194 -0.49 13.21 1.89
C ASP A 194 -0.63 13.13 0.36
N PRO A 195 -1.83 12.77 -0.15
CA PRO A 195 -2.05 12.65 -1.58
C PRO A 195 -2.09 14.00 -2.26
N ARG A 196 -1.48 14.10 -3.44
CA ARG A 196 -1.62 15.29 -4.28
C ARG A 196 -3.04 15.39 -4.84
N GLY A 197 -3.65 16.55 -4.72
CA GLY A 197 -4.99 16.82 -5.22
C GLY A 197 -6.11 16.25 -4.36
N VAL A 198 -7.15 15.68 -5.01
CA VAL A 198 -8.30 15.10 -4.30
C VAL A 198 -7.94 13.71 -3.78
N PRO A 199 -8.09 13.43 -2.48
CA PRO A 199 -7.83 12.10 -1.94
C PRO A 199 -8.69 11.01 -2.59
N ASN A 200 -8.17 9.80 -2.66
CA ASN A 200 -8.92 8.62 -3.11
C ASN A 200 -9.32 7.71 -1.95
N ASN A 201 -8.58 7.75 -0.84
CA ASN A 201 -8.87 7.01 0.38
C ASN A 201 -9.67 7.86 1.36
N ILE A 202 -10.50 7.22 2.17
CA ILE A 202 -11.39 7.91 3.13
C ILE A 202 -10.60 8.64 4.23
N MET A 203 -9.52 8.05 4.77
CA MET A 203 -8.80 8.63 5.89
C MET A 203 -8.25 10.04 5.60
N PRO A 204 -7.61 10.34 4.46
CA PRO A 204 -7.22 11.72 4.13
C PRO A 204 -8.41 12.68 3.97
N PHE A 205 -9.61 12.19 3.58
CA PHE A 205 -10.80 13.04 3.61
C PHE A 205 -11.16 13.44 5.03
N LEU A 206 -11.21 12.49 5.96
CA LEU A 206 -11.54 12.74 7.38
C LEU A 206 -10.56 13.72 8.00
N THR A 207 -9.27 13.48 7.82
CA THR A 207 -8.21 14.35 8.37
C THR A 207 -8.25 15.77 7.79
N GLN A 208 -8.49 15.91 6.47
CA GLN A 208 -8.60 17.21 5.81
C GLN A 208 -9.88 17.98 6.21
N ILE A 209 -10.99 17.29 6.52
CA ILE A 209 -12.19 17.90 7.08
C ILE A 209 -11.90 18.42 8.49
N ALA A 210 -11.27 17.62 9.33
CA ALA A 210 -10.97 17.98 10.71
C ALA A 210 -10.05 19.22 10.85
N VAL A 211 -9.15 19.46 9.87
CA VAL A 211 -8.33 20.69 9.82
C VAL A 211 -8.97 21.83 9.01
N GLY A 212 -10.22 21.68 8.54
CA GLY A 212 -10.97 22.72 7.84
C GLY A 212 -10.59 22.91 6.35
N ARG A 213 -9.90 21.97 5.74
CA ARG A 213 -9.57 22.02 4.29
C ARG A 213 -10.71 21.54 3.40
N ARG A 214 -11.73 20.89 3.97
CA ARG A 214 -12.91 20.37 3.27
C ARG A 214 -14.16 20.56 4.12
N ASP A 215 -15.30 20.74 3.47
CA ASP A 215 -16.57 21.03 4.14
C ASP A 215 -17.25 19.79 4.73
N GLY A 216 -17.03 18.60 4.15
CA GLY A 216 -17.67 17.37 4.61
C GLY A 216 -17.38 16.15 3.75
N LEU A 217 -17.77 14.99 4.27
CA LEU A 217 -17.61 13.70 3.64
C LEU A 217 -18.83 13.33 2.80
N SER A 218 -18.62 12.73 1.62
CA SER A 218 -19.68 12.01 0.90
C SER A 218 -19.61 10.52 1.24
N VAL A 219 -20.67 10.00 1.88
CA VAL A 219 -20.87 8.56 2.14
C VAL A 219 -21.63 7.97 0.97
N PHE A 220 -21.04 6.99 0.30
CA PHE A 220 -21.57 6.41 -0.93
C PHE A 220 -22.45 5.18 -0.64
N GLY A 221 -23.77 5.40 -0.56
CA GLY A 221 -24.79 4.40 -0.24
C GLY A 221 -24.99 4.21 1.27
N ASP A 222 -26.26 4.01 1.65
CA ASP A 222 -26.71 3.65 2.99
C ASP A 222 -27.69 2.48 2.97
N ASP A 223 -27.71 1.77 1.84
CA ASP A 223 -28.63 0.68 1.53
C ASP A 223 -27.92 -0.67 1.28
N TYR A 224 -26.63 -0.78 1.66
CA TYR A 224 -25.91 -2.06 1.64
C TYR A 224 -26.48 -3.04 2.68
N PRO A 225 -26.40 -4.36 2.47
CA PRO A 225 -26.81 -5.38 3.44
C PRO A 225 -25.78 -5.49 4.60
N THR A 226 -25.53 -4.39 5.28
CA THR A 226 -24.61 -4.22 6.40
C THR A 226 -25.35 -3.62 7.59
N PRO A 227 -24.83 -3.69 8.83
CA PRO A 227 -25.55 -3.25 10.02
C PRO A 227 -26.01 -1.79 10.01
N ASP A 228 -25.27 -0.88 9.38
CA ASP A 228 -25.62 0.54 9.27
C ASP A 228 -25.87 1.02 7.84
N GLY A 229 -25.97 0.06 6.90
CA GLY A 229 -26.25 0.32 5.50
C GLY A 229 -25.03 0.82 4.69
N THR A 230 -23.88 1.11 5.33
CA THR A 230 -22.68 1.59 4.63
C THR A 230 -21.68 0.47 4.38
N GLY A 231 -20.77 0.65 3.41
CA GLY A 231 -19.81 -0.37 3.05
C GLY A 231 -18.82 -0.70 4.17
N ILE A 232 -18.50 -1.98 4.35
CA ILE A 232 -17.54 -2.48 5.34
C ILE A 232 -16.18 -2.74 4.68
N ARG A 233 -15.10 -2.29 5.32
CA ARG A 233 -13.73 -2.49 4.85
C ARG A 233 -12.84 -2.93 6.02
N ASP A 234 -11.87 -3.77 5.70
CA ASP A 234 -10.79 -4.13 6.63
C ASP A 234 -9.73 -3.04 6.58
N TYR A 235 -9.76 -2.15 7.57
CA TYR A 235 -8.75 -1.09 7.70
C TYR A 235 -7.56 -1.65 8.47
N ILE A 236 -6.40 -1.63 7.81
CA ILE A 236 -5.13 -2.07 8.39
C ILE A 236 -4.21 -0.88 8.59
N HIS A 237 -3.55 -0.82 9.73
CA HIS A 237 -2.61 0.25 10.02
C HIS A 237 -1.41 0.19 9.08
N VAL A 238 -0.99 1.34 8.52
CA VAL A 238 0.11 1.41 7.55
C VAL A 238 1.43 0.85 8.10
N VAL A 239 1.68 0.99 9.40
CA VAL A 239 2.87 0.41 10.06
C VAL A 239 2.77 -1.12 10.11
N ASP A 240 1.58 -1.71 10.34
CA ASP A 240 1.40 -3.16 10.26
C ASP A 240 1.66 -3.66 8.83
N VAL A 241 1.22 -2.92 7.81
CA VAL A 241 1.54 -3.24 6.41
C VAL A 241 3.05 -3.19 6.17
N ALA A 242 3.74 -2.17 6.69
CA ALA A 242 5.19 -2.03 6.58
C ALA A 242 5.93 -3.19 7.27
N GLU A 243 5.52 -3.56 8.47
CA GLU A 243 6.03 -4.73 9.21
C GLU A 243 5.76 -6.02 8.43
N GLY A 244 4.60 -6.16 7.77
CA GLY A 244 4.28 -7.28 6.89
C GLY A 244 5.21 -7.39 5.68
N HIS A 245 5.62 -6.26 5.08
CA HIS A 245 6.61 -6.24 4.00
C HIS A 245 8.00 -6.65 4.47
N ARG A 246 8.39 -6.20 5.67
CA ARG A 246 9.65 -6.64 6.29
C ARG A 246 9.62 -8.14 6.57
N ALA A 247 8.54 -8.65 7.18
CA ALA A 247 8.36 -10.09 7.41
C ALA A 247 8.42 -10.88 6.10
N ALA A 248 7.82 -10.37 5.02
CA ALA A 248 7.90 -11.00 3.71
C ALA A 248 9.36 -11.17 3.24
N LEU A 249 10.22 -10.16 3.43
CA LEU A 249 11.65 -10.28 3.09
C LEU A 249 12.36 -11.33 3.96
N ASP A 250 11.99 -11.48 5.21
CA ASP A 250 12.60 -12.48 6.11
C ASP A 250 12.22 -13.90 5.72
N HIS A 251 11.07 -14.07 5.04
CA HIS A 251 10.50 -15.36 4.61
C HIS A 251 10.53 -15.60 3.09
N ILE A 252 11.23 -14.74 2.33
CA ILE A 252 11.20 -14.80 0.86
C ILE A 252 11.86 -16.06 0.30
N ASP A 253 12.83 -16.61 1.01
CA ASP A 253 13.59 -17.80 0.62
C ASP A 253 13.01 -19.12 1.14
N ASP A 254 11.94 -19.10 1.95
CA ASP A 254 11.35 -20.31 2.57
C ASP A 254 10.90 -21.33 1.53
N GLU A 255 10.32 -20.83 0.43
CA GLU A 255 9.83 -21.68 -0.67
C GLU A 255 10.11 -21.03 -2.04
N PRO A 256 10.32 -21.84 -3.08
CA PRO A 256 10.56 -21.34 -4.43
C PRO A 256 9.29 -20.78 -5.09
N GLY A 257 9.50 -19.96 -6.10
CA GLY A 257 8.43 -19.45 -6.97
C GLY A 257 7.66 -18.28 -6.38
N MET A 258 6.40 -18.16 -6.79
CA MET A 258 5.52 -17.09 -6.33
C MET A 258 4.53 -17.59 -5.28
N ARG A 259 4.45 -16.86 -4.18
CA ARG A 259 3.43 -17.07 -3.14
C ARG A 259 2.64 -15.78 -2.92
N VAL A 260 1.36 -15.93 -2.62
CA VAL A 260 0.43 -14.81 -2.38
C VAL A 260 -0.03 -14.85 -0.93
N PHE A 261 -0.11 -13.68 -0.28
CA PHE A 261 -0.58 -13.52 1.09
C PHE A 261 -1.49 -12.30 1.23
N ASN A 262 -2.58 -12.48 1.96
CA ASN A 262 -3.44 -11.37 2.38
C ASN A 262 -2.85 -10.67 3.60
N LEU A 263 -2.77 -9.35 3.56
CA LEU A 263 -2.47 -8.52 4.72
C LEU A 263 -3.72 -7.72 5.12
N GLY A 264 -4.34 -8.13 6.19
CA GLY A 264 -5.51 -7.51 6.78
C GLY A 264 -5.58 -7.81 8.27
N THR A 265 -6.57 -7.26 8.94
CA THR A 265 -6.82 -7.48 10.37
C THR A 265 -7.78 -8.65 10.61
N GLY A 266 -8.53 -9.08 9.60
CA GLY A 266 -9.65 -9.98 9.72
C GLY A 266 -10.89 -9.33 10.37
N ARG A 267 -10.90 -8.02 10.52
CA ARG A 267 -11.99 -7.25 11.14
C ARG A 267 -12.43 -6.14 10.21
N GLY A 268 -13.70 -6.16 9.83
CA GLY A 268 -14.30 -5.10 9.05
C GLY A 268 -14.80 -3.97 9.94
N ALA A 269 -14.73 -2.73 9.44
CA ALA A 269 -15.44 -1.60 10.00
C ALA A 269 -16.21 -0.88 8.89
N SER A 270 -17.42 -0.42 9.20
CA SER A 270 -18.24 0.35 8.28
C SER A 270 -17.70 1.77 8.10
N VAL A 271 -18.16 2.46 7.06
CA VAL A 271 -17.80 3.88 6.87
C VAL A 271 -18.23 4.74 8.06
N LEU A 272 -19.43 4.51 8.62
CA LEU A 272 -19.90 5.28 9.77
C LEU A 272 -19.20 4.89 11.07
N GLU A 273 -18.77 3.64 11.24
CA GLU A 273 -17.91 3.24 12.37
C GLU A 273 -16.57 3.96 12.33
N LEU A 274 -15.93 4.02 11.13
CA LEU A 274 -14.68 4.76 10.94
C LEU A 274 -14.87 6.26 11.24
N VAL A 275 -15.98 6.88 10.79
CA VAL A 275 -16.28 8.28 11.08
C VAL A 275 -16.36 8.51 12.59
N ARG A 276 -17.13 7.67 13.30
CA ARG A 276 -17.27 7.78 14.78
C ARG A 276 -15.94 7.58 15.51
N ALA A 277 -15.15 6.60 15.11
CA ALA A 277 -13.82 6.38 15.68
C ALA A 277 -12.88 7.58 15.44
N PHE A 278 -12.94 8.18 14.24
CA PHE A 278 -12.13 9.35 13.93
C PHE A 278 -12.59 10.60 14.69
N GLU A 279 -13.90 10.82 14.86
CA GLU A 279 -14.45 11.90 15.70
C GLU A 279 -13.99 11.77 17.15
N ALA A 280 -14.03 10.55 17.70
CA ALA A 280 -13.53 10.27 19.05
C ALA A 280 -12.04 10.55 19.19
N ALA A 281 -11.22 10.15 18.21
CA ALA A 281 -9.76 10.35 18.22
C ALA A 281 -9.35 11.82 18.03
N SER A 282 -10.07 12.56 17.18
CA SER A 282 -9.72 13.95 16.82
C SER A 282 -10.38 15.00 17.72
N GLY A 283 -11.49 14.66 18.39
CA GLY A 283 -12.36 15.63 19.06
C GLY A 283 -13.02 16.64 18.11
N ARG A 284 -13.09 16.31 16.82
CA ARG A 284 -13.64 17.18 15.77
C ARG A 284 -14.83 16.50 15.10
N PRO A 285 -15.96 17.22 14.92
CA PRO A 285 -17.09 16.68 14.17
C PRO A 285 -16.71 16.51 12.68
N ILE A 286 -17.23 15.44 12.09
CA ILE A 286 -17.07 15.16 10.67
C ILE A 286 -18.44 15.25 9.99
N PRO A 287 -18.82 16.42 9.44
CA PRO A 287 -20.04 16.53 8.67
C PRO A 287 -20.02 15.58 7.48
N TYR A 288 -21.11 14.86 7.27
CA TYR A 288 -21.24 14.00 6.08
C TYR A 288 -22.63 14.09 5.46
N ARG A 289 -22.70 13.70 4.20
CA ARG A 289 -23.96 13.50 3.48
C ARG A 289 -23.95 12.15 2.79
N VAL A 290 -25.07 11.47 2.80
CA VAL A 290 -25.25 10.26 2.02
C VAL A 290 -25.51 10.62 0.56
N THR A 291 -24.88 9.87 -0.34
CA THR A 291 -25.03 9.98 -1.79
C THR A 291 -25.30 8.60 -2.40
N ALA A 292 -25.66 8.53 -3.67
CA ALA A 292 -25.83 7.25 -4.35
C ALA A 292 -24.56 6.41 -4.29
N ARG A 293 -24.71 5.07 -4.32
CA ARG A 293 -23.59 4.13 -4.38
C ARG A 293 -22.63 4.49 -5.52
N ARG A 294 -21.35 4.37 -5.25
CA ARG A 294 -20.33 4.50 -6.29
C ARG A 294 -20.27 3.20 -7.11
N ALA A 295 -20.21 3.32 -8.43
CA ALA A 295 -20.08 2.14 -9.29
C ALA A 295 -18.81 1.34 -8.94
N GLY A 296 -18.97 0.02 -8.77
CA GLY A 296 -17.89 -0.90 -8.41
C GLY A 296 -17.56 -0.96 -6.92
N ASP A 297 -18.35 -0.29 -6.05
CA ASP A 297 -18.22 -0.50 -4.61
C ASP A 297 -19.02 -1.73 -4.18
N VAL A 298 -18.39 -2.59 -3.38
CA VAL A 298 -18.98 -3.80 -2.80
C VAL A 298 -19.41 -3.56 -1.35
N ALA A 299 -20.35 -4.39 -0.87
CA ALA A 299 -20.85 -4.27 0.48
C ALA A 299 -19.75 -4.49 1.53
N GLU A 300 -18.91 -5.51 1.35
CA GLU A 300 -17.93 -5.92 2.34
C GLU A 300 -16.63 -6.43 1.70
N LEU A 301 -15.48 -6.02 2.24
CA LEU A 301 -14.15 -6.52 1.90
C LEU A 301 -13.37 -6.70 3.20
N VAL A 302 -13.23 -7.96 3.65
CA VAL A 302 -12.52 -8.34 4.88
C VAL A 302 -11.59 -9.50 4.59
N ALA A 303 -10.35 -9.42 5.07
CA ALA A 303 -9.33 -10.44 4.89
C ALA A 303 -9.58 -11.67 5.77
N ASP A 304 -9.14 -12.83 5.29
CA ASP A 304 -8.70 -13.91 6.15
C ASP A 304 -7.15 -13.85 6.23
N PRO A 305 -6.55 -13.48 7.38
CA PRO A 305 -5.12 -13.43 7.56
C PRO A 305 -4.51 -14.76 8.02
N ALA A 306 -5.26 -15.85 8.08
CA ALA A 306 -4.82 -17.13 8.65
C ALA A 306 -3.57 -17.68 7.98
N LYS A 307 -3.46 -17.54 6.65
CA LYS A 307 -2.31 -18.04 5.89
C LYS A 307 -1.01 -17.32 6.27
N VAL A 308 -1.00 -16.00 6.32
CA VAL A 308 0.19 -15.23 6.68
C VAL A 308 0.56 -15.45 8.15
N THR A 309 -0.43 -15.57 9.04
CA THR A 309 -0.22 -15.88 10.45
C THR A 309 0.42 -17.25 10.63
N ALA A 310 -0.08 -18.28 9.94
CA ALA A 310 0.47 -19.62 10.01
C ALA A 310 1.89 -19.72 9.43
N ALA A 311 2.15 -19.01 8.32
CA ALA A 311 3.45 -19.07 7.64
C ALA A 311 4.55 -18.25 8.35
N TRP A 312 4.23 -17.07 8.87
CA TRP A 312 5.24 -16.12 9.38
C TRP A 312 5.05 -15.73 10.85
N GLY A 313 3.97 -16.16 11.50
CA GLY A 313 3.59 -15.67 12.83
C GLY A 313 3.19 -14.19 12.83
N TRP A 314 3.05 -13.58 11.65
CA TRP A 314 2.68 -12.18 11.54
C TRP A 314 1.17 -11.98 11.74
N THR A 315 0.82 -10.94 12.49
CA THR A 315 -0.56 -10.48 12.67
C THR A 315 -0.57 -8.96 12.79
N ALA A 316 -1.63 -8.32 12.27
CA ALA A 316 -1.83 -6.89 12.49
C ALA A 316 -2.06 -6.61 13.99
N GLN A 317 -1.36 -5.62 14.54
CA GLN A 317 -1.34 -5.32 15.96
C GLN A 317 -2.17 -4.08 16.35
N ARG A 318 -2.40 -3.19 15.38
CA ARG A 318 -3.01 -1.88 15.63
C ARG A 318 -4.48 -1.90 15.23
N ASP A 319 -5.33 -1.43 16.10
CA ASP A 319 -6.79 -1.36 15.91
C ASP A 319 -7.22 -0.08 15.18
N LEU A 320 -8.54 0.06 14.98
CA LEU A 320 -9.14 1.20 14.31
C LEU A 320 -8.89 2.52 15.07
N ASP A 321 -8.87 2.46 16.40
CA ASP A 321 -8.60 3.64 17.23
C ASP A 321 -7.16 4.12 17.08
N ALA A 322 -6.20 3.19 16.99
CA ALA A 322 -4.81 3.52 16.70
C ALA A 322 -4.66 4.13 15.30
N ILE A 323 -5.34 3.58 14.30
CA ILE A 323 -5.37 4.12 12.93
C ILE A 323 -5.85 5.57 12.93
N CYS A 324 -6.98 5.84 13.58
CA CYS A 324 -7.58 7.18 13.64
C CYS A 324 -6.70 8.17 14.42
N ARG A 325 -6.19 7.76 15.56
CA ARG A 325 -5.31 8.60 16.41
C ARG A 325 -4.05 9.01 15.68
N ASP A 326 -3.39 8.05 15.04
CA ASP A 326 -2.10 8.30 14.39
C ASP A 326 -2.28 9.10 13.08
N ALA A 327 -3.36 8.87 12.33
CA ALA A 327 -3.73 9.70 11.19
C ALA A 327 -4.00 11.16 11.61
N TRP A 328 -4.72 11.36 12.71
CA TRP A 328 -4.98 12.68 13.26
C TRP A 328 -3.69 13.34 13.77
N ASN A 329 -2.83 12.59 14.47
CA ASN A 329 -1.54 13.08 14.94
C ASN A 329 -0.68 13.61 13.78
N PHE A 330 -0.62 12.91 12.65
CA PHE A 330 0.07 13.40 11.45
C PHE A 330 -0.56 14.69 10.92
N GLN A 331 -1.89 14.69 10.71
CA GLN A 331 -2.55 15.82 10.04
C GLN A 331 -2.55 17.09 10.89
N GLN A 332 -2.71 17.00 12.20
CA GLN A 332 -2.70 18.20 13.07
C GLN A 332 -1.32 18.87 13.11
N HIS A 333 -0.23 18.12 13.00
CA HIS A 333 1.13 18.65 12.92
C HIS A 333 1.52 19.05 11.49
N ASN A 334 0.81 18.56 10.49
CA ASN A 334 1.04 18.83 9.07
C ASN A 334 -0.28 19.23 8.40
N PRO A 335 -0.87 20.38 8.75
CA PRO A 335 -2.21 20.76 8.26
C PRO A 335 -2.28 20.87 6.74
N TYR A 336 -1.17 21.15 6.08
CA TYR A 336 -1.04 21.21 4.62
C TYR A 336 -0.22 20.06 4.02
N GLY A 337 -0.03 18.97 4.76
CA GLY A 337 0.77 17.82 4.34
C GLY A 337 2.27 18.04 4.53
N TYR A 338 3.07 17.52 3.61
CA TYR A 338 4.52 17.69 3.64
C TYR A 338 5.00 19.08 3.20
N THR A 339 4.12 19.93 2.74
CA THR A 339 4.45 21.31 2.37
C THR A 339 4.55 22.17 3.65
N PRO A 340 5.59 22.98 3.81
CA PRO A 340 5.75 23.89 4.96
C PRO A 340 4.63 24.91 5.07
#